data_b70bbfa69a483600ea4b417098086fce
#
_entry.id   b70bbfa69a483600ea4b417098086fce
#
_cell.length_a   1.000
_cell.length_b   1.000
_cell.length_c   1.000
_cell.angle_alpha   90.00
_cell.angle_beta   90.00
_cell.angle_gamma   90.00
#
_symmetry.space_group_name_H-M   'P 1'
#
loop_
_entity.id
_entity.type
_entity.pdbx_description
1 polymer ?
#
loop_
_entity_poly.entity_id
_entity_poly.type
_entity_poly.pdbx_seq_one_letter_code
_entity_poly.pdbx_strand_id
1 'polypeptide(L)'
;MRTLVLGRTPARVAEVLATLRADGFDAEGVSGDEEARELLEGGGFGVLIIGGAVEPGSRASLKEFAAEHGVRRVIDGALREPFDVYVRGEFEPLIREAASGG
;
A
#
# COMPACT_ATOMS: atom_id res chain seq x y z
N MET A 1 5.39 -6.35 10.26
CA MET A 1 5.61 -5.42 9.15
C MET A 1 4.30 -4.80 8.74
N ARG A 2 4.27 -3.51 8.56
CA ARG A 2 3.04 -2.78 8.23
C ARG A 2 2.97 -2.50 6.73
N THR A 3 1.73 -2.38 6.23
CA THR A 3 1.45 -2.04 4.83
C THR A 3 0.82 -0.65 4.77
N LEU A 4 1.34 0.21 3.90
CA LEU A 4 0.74 1.52 3.65
C LEU A 4 0.00 1.49 2.31
N VAL A 5 -1.25 1.95 2.33
CA VAL A 5 -2.09 2.03 1.12
C VAL A 5 -2.28 3.51 0.79
N LEU A 6 -1.83 3.91 -0.39
CA LEU A 6 -2.05 5.26 -0.91
C LEU A 6 -3.02 5.21 -2.08
N GLY A 7 -4.11 5.94 -1.99
CA GLY A 7 -5.07 6.03 -3.07
C GLY A 7 -5.82 7.35 -3.04
N ARG A 8 -6.18 7.88 -4.19
CA ARG A 8 -6.87 9.17 -4.29
C ARG A 8 -8.36 9.10 -3.96
N THR A 9 -8.93 7.90 -3.90
CA THR A 9 -10.35 7.70 -3.59
C THR A 9 -10.47 7.11 -2.19
N PRO A 10 -10.84 7.91 -1.18
CA PRO A 10 -10.92 7.43 0.22
C PRO A 10 -11.80 6.19 0.41
N ALA A 11 -12.92 6.10 -0.30
CA ALA A 11 -13.80 4.93 -0.20
C ALA A 11 -13.11 3.64 -0.62
N ARG A 12 -12.30 3.69 -1.67
CA ARG A 12 -11.55 2.52 -2.14
C ARG A 12 -10.43 2.15 -1.19
N VAL A 13 -9.73 3.14 -0.67
CA VAL A 13 -8.72 2.92 0.36
C VAL A 13 -9.33 2.22 1.56
N ALA A 14 -10.49 2.69 2.01
CA ALA A 14 -11.20 2.08 3.14
C ALA A 14 -11.57 0.61 2.87
N GLU A 15 -11.98 0.27 1.66
CA GLU A 15 -12.31 -1.11 1.31
C GLU A 15 -11.08 -2.01 1.31
N VAL A 16 -9.96 -1.54 0.77
CA VAL A 16 -8.70 -2.28 0.80
C VAL A 16 -8.27 -2.52 2.24
N LEU A 17 -8.32 -1.49 3.07
CA LEU A 17 -7.95 -1.61 4.49
C LEU A 17 -8.86 -2.59 5.23
N ALA A 18 -10.16 -2.52 5.00
CA ALA A 18 -11.10 -3.42 5.66
C ALA A 18 -10.77 -4.89 5.36
N THR A 19 -10.49 -5.20 4.09
CA THR A 19 -10.13 -6.55 3.68
C THR A 19 -8.80 -6.99 4.29
N LEU A 20 -7.77 -6.15 4.20
CA LEU A 20 -6.46 -6.47 4.76
C LEU A 20 -6.52 -6.69 6.26
N ARG A 21 -7.20 -5.81 6.97
CA ARG A 21 -7.33 -5.91 8.44
C ARG A 21 -8.15 -7.13 8.86
N ALA A 22 -9.21 -7.45 8.12
CA ALA A 22 -10.01 -8.64 8.37
C ALA A 22 -9.19 -9.92 8.23
N ASP A 23 -8.20 -9.91 7.35
CA ASP A 23 -7.32 -11.05 7.09
C ASP A 23 -6.03 -11.02 7.94
N GLY A 24 -5.96 -10.14 8.93
CA GLY A 24 -4.88 -10.10 9.91
C GLY A 24 -3.68 -9.24 9.53
N PHE A 25 -3.74 -8.48 8.47
CA PHE A 25 -2.64 -7.58 8.07
C PHE A 25 -2.73 -6.26 8.82
N ASP A 26 -1.58 -5.75 9.24
CA ASP A 26 -1.46 -4.42 9.84
C ASP A 26 -1.31 -3.40 8.71
N ALA A 27 -2.37 -2.64 8.46
CA ALA A 27 -2.43 -1.73 7.32
C ALA A 27 -2.95 -0.35 7.71
N GLU A 28 -2.35 0.67 7.11
CA GLU A 28 -2.76 2.07 7.22
C GLU A 28 -3.06 2.61 5.84
N GLY A 29 -3.95 3.60 5.76
CA GLY A 29 -4.34 4.18 4.49
C GLY A 29 -4.30 5.69 4.51
N VAL A 30 -3.85 6.27 3.39
CA VAL A 30 -3.80 7.72 3.20
C VAL A 30 -4.20 8.06 1.78
N SER A 31 -4.58 9.31 1.54
CA SER A 31 -4.90 9.78 0.19
C SER A 31 -3.97 10.89 -0.32
N GLY A 32 -3.14 11.45 0.53
CA GLY A 32 -2.19 12.52 0.18
C GLY A 32 -0.74 12.07 0.21
N ASP A 33 0.08 12.71 -0.62
CA ASP A 33 1.51 12.40 -0.71
C ASP A 33 2.25 12.75 0.58
N GLU A 34 1.94 13.90 1.18
CA GLU A 34 2.59 14.32 2.42
C GLU A 34 2.30 13.38 3.57
N GLU A 35 1.03 12.97 3.69
CA GLU A 35 0.64 12.00 4.71
C GLU A 35 1.39 10.68 4.54
N ALA A 36 1.54 10.24 3.28
CA ALA A 36 2.30 9.03 2.99
C ALA A 36 3.75 9.17 3.41
N ARG A 37 4.37 10.31 3.10
CA ARG A 37 5.76 10.56 3.49
C ARG A 37 5.95 10.59 5.00
N GLU A 38 5.07 11.25 5.71
CA GLU A 38 5.12 11.30 7.17
C GLU A 38 5.08 9.92 7.80
N LEU A 39 4.18 9.07 7.32
CA LEU A 39 4.09 7.70 7.84
C LEU A 39 5.31 6.87 7.48
N LEU A 40 5.82 7.00 6.27
CA LEU A 40 7.01 6.28 5.84
C LEU A 40 8.26 6.71 6.62
N GLU A 41 8.38 7.99 6.92
CA GLU A 41 9.48 8.52 7.75
C GLU A 41 9.48 7.92 9.15
N GLY A 42 8.29 7.64 9.70
CA GLY A 42 8.18 7.00 11.00
C GLY A 42 8.67 5.57 11.04
N GLY A 43 8.86 4.94 9.88
CA GLY A 43 9.38 3.58 9.78
C GLY A 43 8.35 2.50 10.07
N GLY A 44 8.77 1.25 9.91
CA GLY A 44 7.92 0.10 10.19
C GLY A 44 7.05 -0.37 9.03
N PHE A 45 7.04 0.33 7.92
CA PHE A 45 6.32 -0.11 6.73
C PHE A 45 7.23 -0.93 5.82
N GLY A 46 6.78 -2.13 5.48
CA GLY A 46 7.52 -3.01 4.58
C GLY A 46 6.93 -3.04 3.17
N VAL A 47 5.69 -2.63 3.01
CA VAL A 47 4.98 -2.64 1.72
C VAL A 47 4.25 -1.32 1.53
N LEU A 48 4.32 -0.79 0.31
CA LEU A 48 3.54 0.37 -0.13
C LEU A 48 2.68 -0.06 -1.32
N ILE A 49 1.37 0.11 -1.19
CA ILE A 49 0.42 -0.12 -2.29
C ILE A 49 0.01 1.24 -2.85
N ILE A 50 0.23 1.44 -4.14
CA ILE A 50 -0.11 2.70 -4.81
C ILE A 50 -1.29 2.45 -5.75
N GLY A 51 -2.40 3.13 -5.50
CA GLY A 51 -3.61 3.00 -6.31
C GLY A 51 -3.47 3.58 -7.72
N GLY A 52 -4.33 3.12 -8.63
CA GLY A 52 -4.23 3.50 -10.04
C GLY A 52 -4.48 4.97 -10.35
N ALA A 53 -5.17 5.69 -9.47
CA ALA A 53 -5.46 7.11 -9.67
C ALA A 53 -4.32 8.04 -9.22
N VAL A 54 -3.26 7.49 -8.62
CA VAL A 54 -2.10 8.30 -8.21
C VAL A 54 -1.31 8.69 -9.47
N GLU A 55 -0.99 9.98 -9.59
CA GLU A 55 -0.32 10.54 -10.77
C GLU A 55 1.09 9.96 -10.93
N PRO A 56 1.60 9.87 -12.18
CA PRO A 56 2.93 9.30 -12.43
C PRO A 56 4.07 9.97 -11.67
N GLY A 57 4.03 11.29 -11.53
CA GLY A 57 5.05 12.04 -10.78
C GLY A 57 5.07 11.69 -9.30
N SER A 58 3.90 11.64 -8.68
CA SER A 58 3.77 11.24 -7.27
C SER A 58 4.18 9.79 -7.08
N ARG A 59 3.78 8.92 -8.00
CA ARG A 59 4.11 7.50 -7.96
C ARG A 59 5.63 7.28 -7.98
N ALA A 60 6.33 7.92 -8.90
CA ALA A 60 7.78 7.81 -9.02
C ALA A 60 8.48 8.34 -7.77
N SER A 61 8.07 9.51 -7.29
CA SER A 61 8.64 10.14 -6.12
C SER A 61 8.46 9.28 -4.86
N LEU A 62 7.28 8.71 -4.67
CA LEU A 62 6.99 7.90 -3.50
C LEU A 62 7.67 6.55 -3.54
N LYS A 63 7.89 5.97 -4.71
CA LYS A 63 8.69 4.74 -4.85
C LYS A 63 10.11 4.95 -4.35
N GLU A 64 10.75 6.04 -4.75
CA GLU A 64 12.09 6.38 -4.29
C GLU A 64 12.11 6.64 -2.79
N PHE A 65 11.16 7.43 -2.31
CA PHE A 65 11.06 7.75 -0.89
C PHE A 65 10.86 6.51 -0.03
N ALA A 66 9.98 5.61 -0.48
CA ALA A 66 9.70 4.37 0.22
C ALA A 66 10.95 3.49 0.32
N ALA A 67 11.69 3.37 -0.78
CA ALA A 67 12.94 2.57 -0.80
C ALA A 67 13.96 3.11 0.19
N GLU A 68 14.05 4.43 0.32
CA GLU A 68 14.95 5.08 1.29
C GLU A 68 14.55 4.86 2.74
N HIS A 69 13.28 4.50 2.99
CA HIS A 69 12.72 4.33 4.33
C HIS A 69 12.38 2.87 4.67
N GLY A 70 13.04 1.92 4.03
CA GLY A 70 12.95 0.52 4.41
C GLY A 70 11.79 -0.28 3.82
N VAL A 71 11.05 0.29 2.89
CA VAL A 71 9.98 -0.44 2.20
C VAL A 71 10.60 -1.47 1.26
N ARG A 72 10.23 -2.73 1.44
CA ARG A 72 10.78 -3.85 0.66
C ARG A 72 10.08 -4.06 -0.66
N ARG A 73 8.80 -3.71 -0.72
CA ARG A 73 7.98 -3.94 -1.90
C ARG A 73 7.03 -2.79 -2.15
N VAL A 74 6.98 -2.33 -3.40
CA VAL A 74 5.97 -1.38 -3.85
C VAL A 74 5.04 -2.14 -4.80
N ILE A 75 3.75 -2.14 -4.50
CA ILE A 75 2.73 -2.76 -5.33
C ILE A 75 2.01 -1.65 -6.09
N ASP A 76 2.10 -1.71 -7.40
CA ASP A 76 1.64 -0.67 -8.29
C ASP A 76 0.48 -1.24 -9.11
N GLY A 77 -0.71 -0.72 -8.90
CA GLY A 77 -1.82 -1.26 -9.67
C GLY A 77 -3.18 -0.71 -9.31
N ALA A 78 -4.06 -0.76 -10.27
CA ALA A 78 -5.45 -0.35 -10.12
C ALA A 78 -6.25 -1.48 -9.45
N LEU A 79 -7.08 -1.09 -8.50
CA LEU A 79 -8.00 -2.01 -7.84
C LEU A 79 -9.13 -2.39 -8.80
N ARG A 80 -9.49 -3.67 -8.84
CA ARG A 80 -10.57 -4.19 -9.70
C ARG A 80 -11.66 -4.82 -8.86
N GLU A 81 -12.88 -4.75 -9.32
CA GLU A 81 -14.02 -5.38 -8.68
C GLU A 81 -14.09 -6.88 -8.99
N PRO A 82 -14.53 -7.72 -8.04
CA PRO A 82 -14.83 -7.39 -6.64
C PRO A 82 -13.54 -7.07 -5.87
N PHE A 83 -13.55 -5.98 -5.10
CA PHE A 83 -12.36 -5.46 -4.45
C PHE A 83 -11.73 -6.45 -3.46
N ASP A 84 -12.55 -7.11 -2.65
CA ASP A 84 -12.05 -8.09 -1.68
C ASP A 84 -11.37 -9.28 -2.36
N VAL A 85 -11.93 -9.77 -3.45
CA VAL A 85 -11.34 -10.85 -4.23
C VAL A 85 -10.01 -10.42 -4.82
N TYR A 86 -9.94 -9.21 -5.37
CA TYR A 86 -8.72 -8.68 -5.97
C TYR A 86 -7.62 -8.48 -4.92
N VAL A 87 -7.96 -7.91 -3.77
CA VAL A 87 -7.02 -7.72 -2.67
C VAL A 87 -6.45 -9.06 -2.21
N ARG A 88 -7.30 -10.04 -2.00
CA ARG A 88 -6.88 -11.37 -1.53
C ARG A 88 -6.09 -12.15 -2.58
N GLY A 89 -6.44 -11.99 -3.84
CA GLY A 89 -5.77 -12.71 -4.94
C GLY A 89 -4.48 -12.08 -5.42
N GLU A 90 -4.40 -10.75 -5.40
CA GLU A 90 -3.26 -10.02 -5.98
C GLU A 90 -2.36 -9.35 -4.95
N PHE A 91 -2.93 -8.67 -3.96
CA PHE A 91 -2.13 -7.91 -3.01
C PHE A 91 -1.59 -8.75 -1.86
N GLU A 92 -2.44 -9.54 -1.23
CA GLU A 92 -2.03 -10.32 -0.04
C GLU A 92 -0.88 -11.29 -0.29
N PRO A 93 -0.84 -12.02 -1.43
CA PRO A 93 0.31 -12.88 -1.71
C PRO A 93 1.62 -12.10 -1.79
N LEU A 94 1.59 -10.90 -2.38
CA LEU A 94 2.79 -10.07 -2.51
C LEU A 94 3.24 -9.51 -1.16
N ILE A 95 2.28 -9.18 -0.28
CA ILE A 95 2.60 -8.73 1.08
C ILE A 95 3.25 -9.88 1.87
N ARG A 96 2.72 -11.09 1.75
CA ARG A 96 3.30 -12.27 2.41
C ARG A 96 4.71 -12.57 1.91
N GLU A 97 4.95 -12.44 0.62
CA GLU A 97 6.28 -12.61 0.05
C GLU A 97 7.26 -11.60 0.64
N ALA A 98 6.86 -10.34 0.73
CA ALA A 98 7.70 -9.30 1.29
C ALA A 98 8.02 -9.56 2.77
N ALA A 99 7.06 -10.08 3.52
CA ALA A 99 7.24 -10.40 4.94
C ALA A 99 8.17 -11.59 5.15
N SER A 100 8.11 -12.60 4.28
CA SER A 100 8.91 -13.83 4.42
C SER A 100 10.24 -13.78 3.69
N GLY A 101 10.37 -12.90 2.72
CA GLY A 101 11.56 -12.79 1.88
C GLY A 101 12.74 -12.08 2.54
N GLY A 102 12.68 -11.91 3.82
CA GLY A 102 13.66 -11.24 4.69
C GLY A 102 15.10 -11.33 4.41
#